data_0a60adf6457eab07dfcdb39afd3665fc
#
_entry.id   0a60adf6457eab07dfcdb39afd3665fc
#
_cell.length_a   1.000
_cell.length_b   1.000
_cell.length_c   1.000
_cell.angle_alpha   90.00
_cell.angle_beta   90.00
_cell.angle_gamma   90.00
#
_symmetry.space_group_name_H-M   'P 1'
#
loop_
_entity.id
_entity.type
_entity.pdbx_description
1 polymer ?
#
loop_
_entity_poly.entity_id
_entity_poly.type
_entity_poly.pdbx_seq_one_letter_code
_entity_poly.pdbx_strand_id
1 'polypeptide(L)'
;MKNYMEYVVKDILRDLERINAIHCSCERCQSDIIALALSSLRGKYATTPQGEILARVEQSDRQVRTDALLAVMRAMDIVRERPRH
;
A
#
# COMPACT_ATOMS: atom_id res chain seq x y z
N MET A 1 0.76 -6.59 17.36
CA MET A 1 1.10 -7.40 16.20
C MET A 1 1.28 -6.51 14.99
N LYS A 2 2.36 -6.71 14.28
CA LYS A 2 2.62 -5.90 13.10
C LYS A 2 1.69 -6.29 11.96
N ASN A 3 1.24 -5.29 11.24
CA ASN A 3 0.40 -5.48 10.09
C ASN A 3 1.27 -5.92 8.90
N TYR A 4 1.04 -7.15 8.43
CA TYR A 4 1.78 -7.68 7.28
C TYR A 4 1.63 -6.77 6.06
N MET A 5 0.44 -6.25 5.83
CA MET A 5 0.18 -5.39 4.69
C MET A 5 0.97 -4.08 4.77
N GLU A 6 1.12 -3.55 5.97
CA GLU A 6 1.95 -2.35 6.16
C GLU A 6 3.38 -2.61 5.73
N TYR A 7 3.91 -3.77 6.10
CA TYR A 7 5.25 -4.17 5.71
C TYR A 7 5.39 -4.23 4.18
N VAL A 8 4.40 -4.87 3.53
CA VAL A 8 4.42 -5.01 2.08
C VAL A 8 4.37 -3.65 1.39
N VAL A 9 3.50 -2.76 1.87
CA VAL A 9 3.36 -1.42 1.28
C VAL A 9 4.67 -0.64 1.39
N LYS A 10 5.29 -0.69 2.56
CA LYS A 10 6.56 0.02 2.77
C LYS A 10 7.67 -0.54 1.89
N ASP A 11 7.69 -1.85 1.73
CA ASP A 11 8.68 -2.50 0.89
C ASP A 11 8.53 -2.10 -0.58
N ILE A 12 7.30 -2.06 -1.06
CA ILE A 12 7.00 -1.64 -2.42
C ILE A 12 7.42 -0.18 -2.63
N LEU A 13 7.09 0.67 -1.68
CA LEU A 13 7.43 2.09 -1.78
C LEU A 13 8.94 2.28 -1.86
N ARG A 14 9.69 1.50 -1.07
CA ARG A 14 11.14 1.54 -1.11
C ARG A 14 11.68 1.12 -2.47
N ASP A 15 11.10 0.08 -3.06
CA ASP A 15 11.50 -0.38 -4.39
C ASP A 15 11.25 0.69 -5.44
N LEU A 16 10.09 1.35 -5.38
CA LEU A 16 9.76 2.40 -6.33
C LEU A 16 10.68 3.60 -6.17
N GLU A 17 11.07 3.92 -4.95
CA GLU A 17 12.03 5.00 -4.72
C GLU A 17 13.38 4.67 -5.35
N ARG A 18 13.80 3.42 -5.22
CA ARG A 18 15.09 2.99 -5.74
C ARG A 18 15.18 3.12 -7.26
N ILE A 19 14.08 2.91 -7.97
CA ILE A 19 14.05 3.05 -9.42
C ILE A 19 13.57 4.41 -9.88
N ASN A 20 13.50 5.38 -8.96
CA ASN A 20 13.09 6.75 -9.24
C ASN A 20 11.69 6.86 -9.83
N ALA A 21 10.79 5.98 -9.40
CA ALA A 21 9.42 6.01 -9.85
C ALA A 21 8.52 6.85 -8.95
N ILE A 22 9.04 7.35 -7.85
CA ILE A 22 8.29 8.18 -6.92
C ILE A 22 8.44 9.64 -7.29
N HIS A 23 7.30 10.34 -7.39
CA HIS A 23 7.29 11.75 -7.74
C HIS A 23 7.94 12.61 -6.66
N CYS A 24 7.66 12.33 -5.41
CA CYS A 24 8.23 13.04 -4.27
C CYS A 24 8.59 12.04 -3.19
N SER A 25 9.84 12.08 -2.72
CA SER A 25 10.31 11.13 -1.72
C SER A 25 10.39 11.74 -0.32
N CYS A 26 9.79 12.92 -0.10
CA CYS A 26 9.82 13.52 1.23
C CYS A 26 8.98 12.69 2.20
N GLU A 27 9.32 12.83 3.49
CA GLU A 27 8.69 12.03 4.53
C GLU A 27 7.18 12.20 4.56
N ARG A 28 6.70 13.42 4.34
CA ARG A 28 5.26 13.70 4.38
C ARG A 28 4.54 13.01 3.24
N CYS A 29 5.07 13.07 2.03
CA CYS A 29 4.46 12.39 0.89
C CYS A 29 4.46 10.89 1.10
N GLN A 30 5.55 10.31 1.58
CA GLN A 30 5.61 8.88 1.83
C GLN A 30 4.62 8.45 2.90
N SER A 31 4.49 9.23 3.98
CA SER A 31 3.51 8.96 5.03
C SER A 31 2.10 8.94 4.48
N ASP A 32 1.76 9.92 3.66
CA ASP A 32 0.43 10.03 3.07
C ASP A 32 0.16 8.87 2.11
N ILE A 33 1.15 8.51 1.31
CA ILE A 33 1.01 7.39 0.37
C ILE A 33 0.74 6.10 1.14
N ILE A 34 1.53 5.85 2.19
CA ILE A 34 1.36 4.65 2.99
C ILE A 34 -0.02 4.61 3.63
N ALA A 35 -0.47 5.72 4.21
CA ALA A 35 -1.76 5.78 4.87
C ALA A 35 -2.90 5.52 3.88
N LEU A 36 -2.86 6.15 2.71
CA LEU A 36 -3.89 5.98 1.69
C LEU A 36 -3.90 4.55 1.14
N ALA A 37 -2.72 4.00 0.89
CA ALA A 37 -2.62 2.63 0.37
C ALA A 37 -3.17 1.63 1.38
N LEU A 38 -2.83 1.78 2.64
CA LEU A 38 -3.31 0.88 3.69
C LEU A 38 -4.81 1.00 3.88
N SER A 39 -5.35 2.20 3.80
CA SER A 39 -6.79 2.42 3.92
C SER A 39 -7.53 1.71 2.78
N SER A 40 -7.03 1.83 1.57
CA SER A 40 -7.61 1.17 0.40
C SER A 40 -7.57 -0.34 0.53
N LEU A 41 -6.44 -0.88 0.97
CA LEU A 41 -6.29 -2.32 1.14
C LEU A 41 -7.17 -2.85 2.26
N ARG A 42 -7.29 -2.09 3.34
CA ARG A 42 -8.15 -2.48 4.45
C ARG A 42 -9.59 -2.60 4.00
N GLY A 43 -10.06 -1.68 3.18
CA GLY A 43 -11.40 -1.73 2.64
C GLY A 43 -11.61 -2.95 1.74
N LYS A 44 -10.59 -3.32 0.97
CA LYS A 44 -10.68 -4.46 0.07
C LYS A 44 -10.76 -5.79 0.83
N TYR A 45 -10.01 -5.91 1.92
CA TYR A 45 -9.87 -7.20 2.61
C TYR A 45 -10.73 -7.34 3.86
N ALA A 46 -11.46 -6.33 4.26
CA ALA A 46 -12.16 -6.31 5.55
C ALA A 46 -13.67 -6.50 5.42
N THR A 47 -14.10 -7.47 4.62
CA THR A 47 -15.54 -7.74 4.50
C THR A 47 -16.05 -8.48 5.73
N THR A 48 -15.34 -9.50 6.17
CA THR A 48 -15.61 -10.19 7.42
C THR A 48 -14.30 -10.66 8.02
N PRO A 49 -14.22 -10.81 9.36
CA PRO A 49 -12.97 -11.31 9.95
C PRO A 49 -12.59 -12.70 9.44
N GLN A 50 -13.56 -13.58 9.27
CA GLN A 50 -13.30 -14.92 8.78
C GLN A 50 -12.88 -14.89 7.32
N GLY A 51 -13.56 -14.11 6.51
CA GLY A 51 -13.20 -13.97 5.11
C GLY A 51 -11.81 -13.40 4.94
N GLU A 52 -11.45 -12.45 5.79
CA GLU A 52 -10.13 -11.87 5.76
C GLU A 52 -9.04 -12.90 6.04
N ILE A 53 -9.26 -13.74 7.05
CA ILE A 53 -8.29 -14.77 7.40
C ILE A 53 -8.14 -15.79 6.27
N LEU A 54 -9.27 -16.23 5.70
CA LEU A 54 -9.23 -17.19 4.61
C LEU A 54 -8.56 -16.63 3.39
N ALA A 55 -8.81 -15.36 3.08
CA ALA A 55 -8.18 -14.72 1.95
C ALA A 55 -6.67 -14.70 2.09
N ARG A 56 -6.17 -14.45 3.30
CA ARG A 56 -4.73 -14.46 3.54
C ARG A 56 -4.12 -15.82 3.33
N VAL A 57 -4.81 -16.85 3.78
CA VAL A 57 -4.31 -18.22 3.68
C VAL A 57 -4.27 -18.66 2.23
N GLU A 58 -5.30 -18.32 1.47
CA GLU A 58 -5.42 -18.77 0.09
C GLU A 58 -4.68 -17.95 -0.93
N GLN A 59 -4.49 -16.66 -0.64
CA GLN A 59 -3.81 -15.79 -1.59
C GLN A 59 -2.31 -16.01 -1.57
N SER A 60 -1.72 -16.06 -2.76
CA SER A 60 -0.28 -16.12 -2.89
C SER A 60 0.34 -14.78 -2.53
N ASP A 61 1.61 -14.80 -2.16
CA ASP A 61 2.35 -13.59 -1.90
C ASP A 61 2.35 -12.68 -3.13
N ARG A 62 2.37 -13.27 -4.32
CA ARG A 62 2.33 -12.50 -5.55
C ARG A 62 1.04 -11.69 -5.66
N GLN A 63 -0.10 -12.31 -5.35
CA GLN A 63 -1.38 -11.64 -5.43
C GLN A 63 -1.45 -10.48 -4.43
N VAL A 64 -1.03 -10.73 -3.21
CA VAL A 64 -1.02 -9.69 -2.18
C VAL A 64 -0.13 -8.53 -2.60
N ARG A 65 1.04 -8.84 -3.13
CA ARG A 65 1.98 -7.82 -3.56
C ARG A 65 1.43 -7.02 -4.74
N THR A 66 0.75 -7.67 -5.67
CA THR A 66 0.12 -6.99 -6.80
C THR A 66 -0.95 -6.02 -6.32
N ASP A 67 -1.81 -6.46 -5.42
CA ASP A 67 -2.85 -5.61 -4.85
C ASP A 67 -2.24 -4.41 -4.13
N ALA A 68 -1.18 -4.64 -3.38
CA ALA A 68 -0.50 -3.58 -2.66
C ALA A 68 0.15 -2.58 -3.63
N LEU A 69 0.76 -3.08 -4.70
CA LEU A 69 1.37 -2.21 -5.70
C LEU A 69 0.33 -1.28 -6.33
N LEU A 70 -0.83 -1.83 -6.70
CA LEU A 70 -1.88 -1.01 -7.28
C LEU A 70 -2.38 0.04 -6.29
N ALA A 71 -2.51 -0.34 -5.02
CA ALA A 71 -2.94 0.61 -3.99
C ALA A 71 -1.92 1.73 -3.81
N VAL A 72 -0.64 1.39 -3.82
CA VAL A 72 0.43 2.37 -3.70
C VAL A 72 0.42 3.33 -4.89
N MET A 73 0.27 2.80 -6.09
CA MET A 73 0.26 3.63 -7.30
C MET A 73 -0.91 4.61 -7.30
N ARG A 74 -2.09 4.16 -6.88
CA ARG A 74 -3.24 5.05 -6.77
C ARG A 74 -3.01 6.13 -5.71
N ALA A 75 -2.42 5.73 -4.59
CA ALA A 75 -2.11 6.67 -3.52
C ALA A 75 -1.11 7.73 -4.00
N MET A 76 -0.11 7.31 -4.78
CA MET A 76 0.87 8.23 -5.35
C MET A 76 0.21 9.26 -6.25
N ASP A 77 -0.74 8.84 -7.07
CA ASP A 77 -1.46 9.77 -7.93
C ASP A 77 -2.25 10.80 -7.12
N ILE A 78 -2.93 10.34 -6.07
CA ILE A 78 -3.70 11.24 -5.20
C ILE A 78 -2.80 12.25 -4.52
N VAL A 79 -1.68 11.81 -3.96
CA VAL A 79 -0.76 12.68 -3.25
C VAL A 79 -0.09 13.66 -4.20
N ARG A 80 0.21 13.23 -5.42
CA ARG A 80 0.82 14.11 -6.42
C ARG A 80 -0.12 15.25 -6.77
N GLU A 81 -1.42 14.99 -6.86
CA GLU A 81 -2.39 16.02 -7.20
C GLU A 81 -2.64 16.98 -6.05
N ARG A 82 -2.50 16.50 -4.80
CA ARG A 82 -2.79 17.32 -3.62
C ARG A 82 -1.70 17.13 -2.56
N PRO A 83 -0.48 17.58 -2.85
CA PRO A 83 0.59 17.47 -1.86
C PRO A 83 0.33 18.38 -0.68
N ARG A 84 0.69 17.89 0.52
CA ARG A 84 0.48 18.65 1.74
C ARG A 84 1.68 19.49 2.14
N HIS A 85 2.67 19.55 1.29
CA HIS A 85 3.87 20.32 1.61
C HIS A 85 4.07 21.48 0.66
#